data_828473f9db0ea752d1ea6af5e71b84e9
#
_entry.id   828473f9db0ea752d1ea6af5e71b84e9
#
_cell.length_a   1.000
_cell.length_b   1.000
_cell.length_c   1.000
_cell.angle_alpha   90.00
_cell.angle_beta   90.00
_cell.angle_gamma   90.00
#
_symmetry.space_group_name_H-M   'P 1'
#
loop_
_entity.id
_entity.type
_entity.pdbx_description
1 polymer ?
#
loop_
_entity_poly.entity_id
_entity_poly.type
_entity_poly.pdbx_seq_one_letter_code
_entity_poly.pdbx_strand_id
1 'polypeptide(L)'
;MAYERKEISIEAIRRQEDICREIYDSFVSQKNRPLAMVDTYGCQQNEADSEKLRGYLAEMGYGFTHDEFEADVIVVNTCAVREHAEMRVLGNVGQLNHSKKQRPGQIIAVCGCMVQQEHMVEKIKKSYPVVDLVFGPHELWRFPELLLKTMTSHKRVFAAEKSDGYVAEGMPLKRDSSVKAWLSIMYGCNNFCTYCVVPYVRGRERSRRPEDIVA
;
A
#
# COMPACT_ATOMS: atom_id res chain seq x y z
N MET A 1 -28.36 0.84 13.65
CA MET A 1 -27.82 2.16 13.34
C MET A 1 -27.15 2.06 11.98
N ALA A 2 -27.51 2.91 11.02
CA ALA A 2 -26.80 3.00 9.76
C ALA A 2 -25.36 3.45 10.07
N TYR A 3 -24.37 2.73 9.55
CA TYR A 3 -22.97 3.08 9.68
C TYR A 3 -22.71 4.34 8.85
N GLU A 4 -22.22 5.40 9.50
CA GLU A 4 -21.89 6.64 8.81
C GLU A 4 -20.67 6.42 7.93
N ARG A 5 -20.82 6.57 6.63
CA ARG A 5 -19.77 6.44 5.63
C ARG A 5 -18.77 7.58 5.82
N LYS A 6 -17.56 7.27 6.26
CA LYS A 6 -16.46 8.22 6.32
C LYS A 6 -15.76 8.30 4.98
N GLU A 7 -15.76 9.48 4.37
CA GLU A 7 -15.06 9.74 3.11
C GLU A 7 -13.81 10.58 3.35
N ILE A 8 -12.78 10.34 2.55
CA ILE A 8 -11.62 11.23 2.48
C ILE A 8 -12.02 12.45 1.64
N SER A 9 -11.74 13.64 2.13
CA SER A 9 -12.08 14.86 1.41
C SER A 9 -11.26 15.00 0.12
N ILE A 10 -11.82 15.70 -0.86
CA ILE A 10 -11.15 15.99 -2.13
C ILE A 10 -9.87 16.79 -1.88
N GLU A 11 -9.86 17.70 -0.91
CA GLU A 11 -8.66 18.47 -0.54
C GLU A 11 -7.54 17.56 -0.02
N ALA A 12 -7.89 16.52 0.77
CA ALA A 12 -6.90 15.56 1.26
C ALA A 12 -6.30 14.74 0.12
N ILE A 13 -7.10 14.36 -0.88
CA ILE A 13 -6.59 13.67 -2.08
C ILE A 13 -5.71 14.60 -2.91
N ARG A 14 -6.14 15.85 -3.17
CA ARG A 14 -5.31 16.86 -3.89
C ARG A 14 -3.96 17.09 -3.20
N ARG A 15 -3.96 17.12 -1.86
CA ARG A 15 -2.70 17.20 -1.13
C ARG A 15 -1.78 16.01 -1.43
N GLN A 16 -2.30 14.81 -1.63
CA GLN A 16 -1.48 13.67 -2.02
C GLN A 16 -0.92 13.82 -3.43
N GLU A 17 -1.69 14.41 -4.36
CA GLU A 17 -1.21 14.76 -5.71
C GLU A 17 -0.09 15.79 -5.66
N ASP A 18 -0.20 16.81 -4.81
CA ASP A 18 0.86 17.81 -4.62
C ASP A 18 2.13 17.18 -4.07
N ILE A 19 2.01 16.23 -3.12
CA ILE A 19 3.14 15.46 -2.61
C ILE A 19 3.76 14.58 -3.70
N CYS A 20 2.95 13.97 -4.56
CA CYS A 20 3.47 13.23 -5.72
C CYS A 20 4.33 14.12 -6.62
N ARG A 21 3.90 15.36 -6.88
CA ARG A 21 4.69 16.34 -7.65
C ARG A 21 5.98 16.73 -6.94
N GLU A 22 5.94 16.97 -5.63
CA GLU A 22 7.13 17.26 -4.83
C GLU A 22 8.17 16.13 -4.95
N ILE A 23 7.73 14.87 -4.84
CA ILE A 23 8.61 13.71 -5.01
C ILE A 23 9.13 13.65 -6.46
N TYR A 24 8.26 13.83 -7.46
CA TYR A 24 8.64 13.85 -8.87
C TYR A 24 9.73 14.91 -9.14
N ASP A 25 9.52 16.15 -8.66
CA ASP A 25 10.45 17.26 -8.86
C ASP A 25 11.81 16.99 -8.22
N SER A 26 11.85 16.24 -7.11
CA SER A 26 13.10 15.82 -6.48
C SER A 26 13.95 14.90 -7.37
N PHE A 27 13.33 14.24 -8.35
CA PHE A 27 14.01 13.33 -9.28
C PHE A 27 14.34 13.96 -10.65
N VAL A 28 13.76 15.11 -10.99
CA VAL A 28 13.95 15.76 -12.31
C VAL A 28 15.43 16.04 -12.63
N SER A 29 16.23 16.32 -11.61
CA SER A 29 17.68 16.56 -11.76
C SER A 29 18.51 15.27 -11.83
N GLN A 30 17.91 14.11 -11.58
CA GLN A 30 18.62 12.83 -11.57
C GLN A 30 18.80 12.29 -12.99
N LYS A 31 19.99 11.76 -13.27
CA LYS A 31 20.33 11.21 -14.58
C LYS A 31 19.51 9.97 -14.95
N ASN A 32 19.11 9.18 -13.96
CA ASN A 32 18.35 7.96 -14.14
C ASN A 32 16.99 8.08 -13.45
N ARG A 33 15.95 7.64 -14.12
CA ARG A 33 14.60 7.55 -13.56
C ARG A 33 14.58 6.52 -12.42
N PRO A 34 14.03 6.84 -11.24
CA PRO A 34 13.92 5.86 -10.15
C PRO A 34 12.96 4.72 -10.53
N LEU A 35 13.21 3.53 -10.01
CA LEU A 35 12.42 2.34 -10.29
C LEU A 35 11.69 1.85 -9.04
N ALA A 36 10.47 1.38 -9.24
CA ALA A 36 9.66 0.78 -8.21
C ALA A 36 9.28 -0.67 -8.57
N MET A 37 9.18 -1.51 -7.54
CA MET A 37 8.64 -2.86 -7.62
C MET A 37 7.42 -2.96 -6.71
N VAL A 38 6.33 -3.54 -7.20
CA VAL A 38 5.11 -3.76 -6.41
C VAL A 38 4.72 -5.22 -6.50
N ASP A 39 4.94 -5.95 -5.43
CA ASP A 39 4.59 -7.36 -5.29
C ASP A 39 3.29 -7.54 -4.52
N THR A 40 2.38 -8.35 -5.06
CA THR A 40 1.07 -8.61 -4.46
C THR A 40 0.95 -10.06 -4.00
N TYR A 41 0.74 -10.23 -2.71
CA TYR A 41 0.50 -11.54 -2.09
C TYR A 41 -0.91 -11.54 -1.48
N GLY A 42 -1.95 -11.82 -2.30
CA GLY A 42 -3.28 -11.71 -1.75
C GLY A 42 -4.45 -12.09 -2.66
N CYS A 43 -5.59 -11.50 -2.38
CA CYS A 43 -6.82 -11.65 -3.13
C CYS A 43 -6.98 -10.52 -4.17
N GLN A 44 -8.08 -10.56 -4.93
CA GLN A 44 -8.40 -9.53 -5.93
C GLN A 44 -8.44 -8.11 -5.34
N GLN A 45 -8.85 -7.96 -4.07
CA GLN A 45 -8.82 -6.66 -3.42
C GLN A 45 -7.40 -6.14 -3.21
N ASN A 46 -6.42 -7.02 -2.91
CA ASN A 46 -5.02 -6.62 -2.86
C ASN A 46 -4.48 -6.22 -4.25
N GLU A 47 -4.93 -6.90 -5.32
CA GLU A 47 -4.57 -6.51 -6.69
C GLU A 47 -5.09 -5.11 -7.01
N ALA A 48 -6.38 -4.82 -6.73
CA ALA A 48 -6.96 -3.49 -6.91
C ALA A 48 -6.23 -2.41 -6.06
N ASP A 49 -5.82 -2.76 -4.84
CA ASP A 49 -5.03 -1.86 -3.99
C ASP A 49 -3.64 -1.61 -4.58
N SER A 50 -3.01 -2.64 -5.18
CA SER A 50 -1.72 -2.52 -5.86
C SER A 50 -1.78 -1.68 -7.15
N GLU A 51 -2.88 -1.73 -7.90
CA GLU A 51 -3.10 -0.82 -9.05
C GLU A 51 -3.08 0.66 -8.63
N LYS A 52 -3.64 0.99 -7.44
CA LYS A 52 -3.59 2.33 -6.86
C LYS A 52 -2.18 2.73 -6.42
N LEU A 53 -1.47 1.81 -5.75
CA LEU A 53 -0.08 2.04 -5.34
C LEU A 53 0.83 2.29 -6.54
N ARG A 54 0.67 1.50 -7.62
CA ARG A 54 1.37 1.74 -8.89
C ARG A 54 0.96 3.07 -9.53
N GLY A 55 -0.30 3.47 -9.41
CA GLY A 55 -0.79 4.78 -9.86
C GLY A 55 -0.02 5.91 -9.19
N TYR A 56 0.02 5.94 -7.87
CA TYR A 56 0.79 6.93 -7.12
C TYR A 56 2.28 6.92 -7.46
N LEU A 57 2.91 5.73 -7.53
CA LEU A 57 4.32 5.62 -7.92
C LEU A 57 4.59 6.16 -9.33
N ALA A 58 3.66 5.94 -10.26
CA ALA A 58 3.77 6.50 -11.62
C ALA A 58 3.68 8.03 -11.62
N GLU A 59 2.77 8.63 -10.83
CA GLU A 59 2.66 10.08 -10.67
C GLU A 59 3.90 10.70 -10.02
N MET A 60 4.53 9.99 -9.09
CA MET A 60 5.81 10.37 -8.48
C MET A 60 6.99 10.20 -9.46
N GLY A 61 6.77 9.74 -10.69
CA GLY A 61 7.81 9.60 -11.70
C GLY A 61 8.56 8.27 -11.71
N TYR A 62 8.21 7.30 -10.89
CA TYR A 62 8.87 5.99 -10.91
C TYR A 62 8.61 5.22 -12.20
N GLY A 63 9.65 4.56 -12.72
CA GLY A 63 9.53 3.42 -13.63
C GLY A 63 9.19 2.15 -12.85
N PHE A 64 8.96 1.03 -13.56
CA PHE A 64 8.66 -0.24 -12.90
C PHE A 64 9.64 -1.32 -13.33
N THR A 65 10.02 -2.16 -12.37
CA THR A 65 10.86 -3.34 -12.58
C THR A 65 10.31 -4.53 -11.79
N HIS A 66 10.75 -5.73 -12.15
CA HIS A 66 10.54 -6.96 -11.39
C HIS A 66 11.82 -7.45 -10.71
N ASP A 67 12.91 -6.69 -10.84
CA ASP A 67 14.20 -7.01 -10.21
C ASP A 67 14.36 -6.19 -8.93
N GLU A 68 14.44 -6.88 -7.80
CA GLU A 68 14.64 -6.28 -6.48
C GLU A 68 15.97 -5.51 -6.37
N PHE A 69 16.96 -5.87 -7.18
CA PHE A 69 18.26 -5.21 -7.19
C PHE A 69 18.28 -3.92 -8.01
N GLU A 70 17.29 -3.69 -8.86
CA GLU A 70 17.14 -2.43 -9.61
C GLU A 70 16.21 -1.44 -8.93
N ALA A 71 15.26 -1.92 -8.12
CA ALA A 71 14.23 -1.09 -7.50
C ALA A 71 14.79 -0.15 -6.44
N ASP A 72 14.38 1.12 -6.46
CA ASP A 72 14.62 2.11 -5.41
C ASP A 72 13.55 2.04 -4.32
N VAL A 73 12.31 1.68 -4.70
CA VAL A 73 11.20 1.43 -3.78
C VAL A 73 10.60 0.06 -4.07
N ILE A 74 10.47 -0.77 -3.04
CA ILE A 74 9.79 -2.07 -3.10
C ILE A 74 8.56 -2.01 -2.20
N VAL A 75 7.37 -2.26 -2.76
CA VAL A 75 6.11 -2.34 -2.02
C VAL A 75 5.61 -3.78 -2.03
N VAL A 76 5.52 -4.39 -0.86
CA VAL A 76 4.99 -5.75 -0.66
C VAL A 76 3.58 -5.63 -0.08
N ASN A 77 2.55 -5.85 -0.93
CA ASN A 77 1.15 -5.82 -0.53
C ASN A 77 0.66 -7.20 -0.10
N THR A 78 0.17 -7.32 1.13
CA THR A 78 0.02 -8.58 1.84
C THR A 78 -1.41 -8.88 2.26
N CYS A 79 -1.74 -10.16 2.38
CA CYS A 79 -3.04 -10.67 2.80
C CYS A 79 -2.96 -11.34 4.18
N ALA A 80 -4.08 -11.35 4.92
CA ALA A 80 -4.21 -11.96 6.25
C ALA A 80 -5.06 -13.25 6.25
N VAL A 81 -5.32 -13.84 5.08
CA VAL A 81 -6.30 -14.97 4.98
C VAL A 81 -5.70 -16.31 5.38
N ARG A 82 -4.38 -16.49 5.30
CA ARG A 82 -3.72 -17.78 5.57
C ARG A 82 -2.38 -17.55 6.27
N GLU A 83 -2.18 -18.14 7.43
CA GLU A 83 -0.94 -18.07 8.22
C GLU A 83 0.30 -18.53 7.42
N HIS A 84 0.20 -19.61 6.66
CA HIS A 84 1.29 -20.06 5.78
C HIS A 84 1.67 -19.03 4.71
N ALA A 85 0.69 -18.25 4.20
CA ALA A 85 0.97 -17.18 3.26
C ALA A 85 1.72 -16.03 3.93
N GLU A 86 1.35 -15.68 5.17
CA GLU A 86 2.05 -14.66 5.97
C GLU A 86 3.51 -15.03 6.22
N MET A 87 3.78 -16.28 6.61
CA MET A 87 5.16 -16.76 6.83
C MET A 87 5.99 -16.73 5.55
N ARG A 88 5.41 -17.11 4.41
CA ARG A 88 6.08 -17.04 3.11
C ARG A 88 6.42 -15.60 2.72
N VAL A 89 5.48 -14.67 2.90
CA VAL A 89 5.71 -13.25 2.63
C VAL A 89 6.83 -12.70 3.52
N LEU A 90 6.81 -13.01 4.81
CA LEU A 90 7.87 -12.58 5.73
C LEU A 90 9.23 -13.18 5.36
N GLY A 91 9.28 -14.41 4.86
CA GLY A 91 10.49 -15.01 4.30
C GLY A 91 11.04 -14.22 3.12
N ASN A 92 10.19 -13.88 2.16
CA ASN A 92 10.56 -13.05 1.02
C ASN A 92 11.03 -11.65 1.43
N VAL A 93 10.30 -11.00 2.36
CA VAL A 93 10.71 -9.70 2.92
C VAL A 93 12.10 -9.79 3.58
N GLY A 94 12.39 -10.90 4.27
CA GLY A 94 13.72 -11.14 4.85
C GLY A 94 14.82 -11.25 3.79
N GLN A 95 14.53 -11.81 2.62
CA GLN A 95 15.48 -11.93 1.50
C GLN A 95 15.83 -10.56 0.89
N LEU A 96 14.91 -9.58 0.90
CA LEU A 96 15.18 -8.21 0.44
C LEU A 96 16.32 -7.51 1.21
N ASN A 97 16.81 -8.10 2.30
CA ASN A 97 18.02 -7.64 2.96
C ASN A 97 19.27 -7.75 2.05
N HIS A 98 19.26 -8.66 1.06
CA HIS A 98 20.35 -8.78 0.11
C HIS A 98 20.38 -7.61 -0.87
N SER A 99 19.24 -7.25 -1.46
CA SER A 99 19.13 -6.10 -2.36
C SER A 99 19.40 -4.78 -1.62
N LYS A 100 18.85 -4.61 -0.41
CA LYS A 100 19.07 -3.40 0.40
C LYS A 100 20.54 -3.23 0.84
N LYS A 101 21.29 -4.29 1.08
CA LYS A 101 22.75 -4.20 1.35
C LYS A 101 23.54 -3.66 0.15
N GLN A 102 23.12 -4.00 -1.07
CA GLN A 102 23.73 -3.48 -2.30
C GLN A 102 23.26 -2.05 -2.63
N ARG A 103 22.02 -1.71 -2.20
CA ARG A 103 21.38 -0.40 -2.40
C ARG A 103 20.91 0.17 -1.06
N PRO A 104 21.79 0.76 -0.25
CA PRO A 104 21.43 1.25 1.11
C PRO A 104 20.30 2.29 1.13
N GLY A 105 20.11 3.04 0.03
CA GLY A 105 19.00 3.99 -0.15
C GLY A 105 17.66 3.38 -0.54
N GLN A 106 17.60 2.07 -0.83
CA GLN A 106 16.36 1.38 -1.19
C GLN A 106 15.35 1.44 -0.04
N ILE A 107 14.08 1.76 -0.36
CA ILE A 107 12.99 1.76 0.61
C ILE A 107 12.15 0.50 0.44
N ILE A 108 11.94 -0.24 1.53
CA ILE A 108 11.10 -1.43 1.56
C ILE A 108 9.85 -1.12 2.38
N ALA A 109 8.69 -1.15 1.71
CA ALA A 109 7.38 -0.94 2.29
C ALA A 109 6.59 -2.25 2.36
N VAL A 110 5.96 -2.52 3.49
CA VAL A 110 5.03 -3.66 3.66
C VAL A 110 3.65 -3.12 4.00
N CYS A 111 2.64 -3.50 3.22
CA CYS A 111 1.29 -3.01 3.41
C CYS A 111 0.22 -4.11 3.26
N GLY A 112 -1.04 -3.72 3.35
CA GLY A 112 -2.18 -4.61 3.15
C GLY A 112 -2.75 -5.19 4.45
N CYS A 113 -3.54 -6.25 4.31
CA CYS A 113 -4.33 -6.79 5.43
C CYS A 113 -3.48 -7.40 6.55
N MET A 114 -2.33 -8.01 6.22
CA MET A 114 -1.46 -8.67 7.21
C MET A 114 -0.99 -7.69 8.29
N VAL A 115 -0.59 -6.49 7.88
CA VAL A 115 -0.06 -5.48 8.82
C VAL A 115 -1.15 -4.73 9.59
N GLN A 116 -2.42 -5.02 9.36
CA GLN A 116 -3.51 -4.55 10.23
C GLN A 116 -3.61 -5.36 11.52
N GLN A 117 -2.93 -6.50 11.60
CA GLN A 117 -2.82 -7.33 12.79
C GLN A 117 -1.67 -6.82 13.66
N GLU A 118 -1.96 -6.41 14.90
CA GLU A 118 -1.00 -5.77 15.81
C GLU A 118 0.25 -6.64 16.07
N HIS A 119 0.05 -7.96 16.24
CA HIS A 119 1.17 -8.89 16.46
C HIS A 119 2.11 -8.97 15.25
N MET A 120 1.60 -8.76 14.02
CA MET A 120 2.44 -8.75 12.81
C MET A 120 3.25 -7.47 12.71
N VAL A 121 2.68 -6.32 13.08
CA VAL A 121 3.41 -5.06 13.16
C VAL A 121 4.56 -5.17 14.15
N GLU A 122 4.30 -5.70 15.35
CA GLU A 122 5.34 -5.91 16.37
C GLU A 122 6.42 -6.90 15.91
N LYS A 123 6.04 -7.97 15.22
CA LYS A 123 6.98 -8.92 14.62
C LYS A 123 7.87 -8.25 13.58
N ILE A 124 7.29 -7.41 12.69
CA ILE A 124 8.06 -6.67 11.69
C ILE A 124 9.01 -5.67 12.37
N LYS A 125 8.54 -4.93 13.38
CA LYS A 125 9.38 -4.00 14.15
C LYS A 125 10.62 -4.67 14.73
N LYS A 126 10.44 -5.85 15.35
CA LYS A 126 11.50 -6.55 16.07
C LYS A 126 12.44 -7.35 15.16
N SER A 127 11.88 -8.04 14.16
CA SER A 127 12.61 -9.10 13.44
C SER A 127 12.96 -8.74 11.99
N TYR A 128 12.40 -7.65 11.44
CA TYR A 128 12.61 -7.25 10.05
C TYR A 128 13.10 -5.79 9.95
N PRO A 129 14.35 -5.50 10.39
CA PRO A 129 14.89 -4.14 10.35
C PRO A 129 15.06 -3.59 8.94
N VAL A 130 15.01 -4.44 7.93
CA VAL A 130 15.07 -4.10 6.51
C VAL A 130 13.86 -3.30 6.04
N VAL A 131 12.70 -3.44 6.72
CA VAL A 131 11.46 -2.74 6.38
C VAL A 131 11.48 -1.31 6.91
N ASP A 132 11.29 -0.33 6.04
CA ASP A 132 11.30 1.10 6.37
C ASP A 132 9.90 1.66 6.60
N LEU A 133 8.91 1.16 5.84
CA LEU A 133 7.54 1.64 5.87
C LEU A 133 6.56 0.49 6.07
N VAL A 134 5.64 0.63 7.03
CA VAL A 134 4.52 -0.29 7.24
C VAL A 134 3.23 0.52 7.29
N PHE A 135 2.24 0.16 6.48
CA PHE A 135 0.94 0.84 6.50
C PHE A 135 -0.23 -0.11 6.21
N GLY A 136 -1.33 0.10 6.93
CA GLY A 136 -2.55 -0.68 6.77
C GLY A 136 -3.34 -0.32 5.50
N PRO A 137 -4.37 -1.12 5.12
CA PRO A 137 -5.21 -0.84 3.95
C PRO A 137 -6.02 0.46 4.09
N HIS A 138 -6.24 0.95 5.30
CA HIS A 138 -6.95 2.20 5.57
C HIS A 138 -6.09 3.44 5.30
N GLU A 139 -4.77 3.28 5.23
CA GLU A 139 -3.79 4.35 5.02
C GLU A 139 -3.31 4.45 3.56
N LEU A 140 -3.82 3.59 2.67
CA LEU A 140 -3.38 3.51 1.29
C LEU A 140 -3.53 4.84 0.54
N TRP A 141 -4.58 5.60 0.81
CA TRP A 141 -4.86 6.88 0.18
C TRP A 141 -3.79 7.95 0.48
N ARG A 142 -3.08 7.81 1.60
CA ARG A 142 -1.99 8.73 1.98
C ARG A 142 -0.59 8.10 1.82
N PHE A 143 -0.47 7.12 0.96
CA PHE A 143 0.82 6.49 0.65
C PHE A 143 1.90 7.50 0.22
N PRO A 144 1.61 8.54 -0.62
CA PRO A 144 2.58 9.58 -0.96
C PRO A 144 3.19 10.28 0.27
N GLU A 145 2.36 10.71 1.21
CA GLU A 145 2.80 11.34 2.46
C GLU A 145 3.69 10.40 3.29
N LEU A 146 3.29 9.14 3.42
CA LEU A 146 4.05 8.14 4.19
C LEU A 146 5.41 7.85 3.55
N LEU A 147 5.45 7.77 2.21
CA LEU A 147 6.69 7.55 1.47
C LEU A 147 7.61 8.77 1.61
N LEU A 148 7.11 9.99 1.38
CA LEU A 148 7.89 11.22 1.56
C LEU A 148 8.47 11.33 2.97
N LYS A 149 7.66 11.03 3.99
CA LYS A 149 8.11 11.00 5.38
C LYS A 149 9.22 9.99 5.61
N THR A 150 9.16 8.82 4.98
CA THR A 150 10.20 7.79 5.07
C THR A 150 11.49 8.28 4.39
N MET A 151 11.37 8.89 3.20
CA MET A 151 12.51 9.44 2.45
C MET A 151 13.24 10.55 3.22
N THR A 152 12.48 11.47 3.82
CA THR A 152 13.04 12.68 4.45
C THR A 152 13.53 12.47 5.88
N SER A 153 12.83 11.63 6.66
CA SER A 153 13.19 11.40 8.06
C SER A 153 14.32 10.38 8.25
N HIS A 154 14.56 9.53 7.25
CA HIS A 154 15.44 8.36 7.32
C HIS A 154 15.13 7.45 8.53
N LYS A 155 13.86 7.46 8.98
CA LYS A 155 13.37 6.65 10.09
C LYS A 155 12.30 5.71 9.59
N ARG A 156 12.18 4.56 10.24
CA ARG A 156 11.11 3.60 9.97
C ARG A 156 9.76 4.23 10.33
N VAL A 157 8.78 4.12 9.42
CA VAL A 157 7.43 4.67 9.58
C VAL A 157 6.43 3.53 9.72
N PHE A 158 5.56 3.60 10.73
CA PHE A 158 4.52 2.62 10.99
C PHE A 158 3.17 3.33 11.08
N ALA A 159 2.26 3.03 10.15
CA ALA A 159 0.93 3.61 10.03
C ALA A 159 -0.10 2.49 9.79
N ALA A 160 -0.34 1.67 10.82
CA ALA A 160 -1.27 0.54 10.78
C ALA A 160 -2.24 0.57 11.98
N GLU A 161 -2.71 1.77 12.33
CA GLU A 161 -3.66 1.95 13.42
C GLU A 161 -5.02 1.32 13.08
N LYS A 162 -5.72 0.85 14.12
CA LYS A 162 -7.07 0.31 13.97
C LYS A 162 -8.02 1.44 13.57
N SER A 163 -8.71 1.25 12.47
CA SER A 163 -9.70 2.19 11.94
C SER A 163 -10.84 1.41 11.30
N ASP A 164 -12.04 1.97 11.33
CA ASP A 164 -13.15 1.46 10.53
C ASP A 164 -12.93 1.72 9.03
N GLY A 165 -11.90 2.48 8.70
CA GLY A 165 -11.50 2.82 7.35
C GLY A 165 -12.32 3.94 6.73
N TYR A 166 -11.89 4.32 5.54
CA TYR A 166 -12.46 5.41 4.75
C TYR A 166 -12.76 4.93 3.34
N VAL A 167 -13.61 5.66 2.64
CA VAL A 167 -13.72 5.60 1.18
C VAL A 167 -12.94 6.78 0.62
N ALA A 168 -11.96 6.49 -0.23
CA ALA A 168 -11.17 7.50 -0.93
C ALA A 168 -11.43 7.35 -2.43
N GLU A 169 -12.00 8.38 -3.04
CA GLU A 169 -12.23 8.46 -4.47
C GLU A 169 -11.15 9.30 -5.15
N GLY A 170 -10.99 9.15 -6.47
CA GLY A 170 -10.03 9.95 -7.24
C GLY A 170 -8.57 9.53 -7.08
N MET A 171 -8.28 8.39 -6.45
CA MET A 171 -6.91 7.89 -6.41
C MET A 171 -6.43 7.45 -7.80
N PRO A 172 -5.18 7.72 -8.16
CA PRO A 172 -4.62 7.31 -9.45
C PRO A 172 -4.59 5.79 -9.57
N LEU A 173 -4.72 5.30 -10.80
CA LEU A 173 -4.71 3.88 -11.12
C LEU A 173 -3.70 3.58 -12.23
N LYS A 174 -2.85 2.58 -12.01
CA LYS A 174 -2.01 2.02 -13.07
C LYS A 174 -2.22 0.50 -13.12
N ARG A 175 -2.84 0.06 -14.21
CA ARG A 175 -3.11 -1.35 -14.49
C ARG A 175 -1.93 -2.02 -15.17
N ASP A 176 -1.69 -3.28 -14.83
CA ASP A 176 -0.66 -4.10 -15.49
C ASP A 176 -1.21 -4.86 -16.70
N SER A 177 -2.53 -4.94 -16.83
CA SER A 177 -3.20 -5.68 -17.91
C SER A 177 -4.03 -4.74 -18.77
N SER A 178 -3.96 -4.92 -20.09
CA SER A 178 -4.84 -4.27 -21.06
C SER A 178 -6.20 -4.98 -21.22
N VAL A 179 -6.34 -6.20 -20.67
CA VAL A 179 -7.53 -7.05 -20.87
C VAL A 179 -8.34 -7.23 -19.58
N LYS A 180 -7.68 -7.08 -18.41
CA LYS A 180 -8.29 -7.30 -17.09
C LYS A 180 -8.12 -6.05 -16.22
N ALA A 181 -9.21 -5.67 -15.55
CA ALA A 181 -9.23 -4.59 -14.55
C ALA A 181 -9.94 -5.05 -13.29
N TRP A 182 -9.45 -4.58 -12.15
CA TRP A 182 -10.10 -4.79 -10.86
C TRP A 182 -10.86 -3.51 -10.48
N LEU A 183 -12.16 -3.65 -10.22
CA LEU A 183 -13.00 -2.54 -9.80
C LEU A 183 -13.54 -2.82 -8.40
N SER A 184 -13.04 -2.10 -7.41
CA SER A 184 -13.56 -2.18 -6.04
C SER A 184 -14.87 -1.42 -5.95
N ILE A 185 -15.97 -2.11 -5.65
CA ILE A 185 -17.29 -1.50 -5.45
C ILE A 185 -17.61 -1.27 -3.97
N MET A 186 -16.91 -1.97 -3.09
CA MET A 186 -17.08 -1.88 -1.64
C MET A 186 -15.81 -2.30 -0.91
N TYR A 187 -15.68 -1.88 0.35
CA TYR A 187 -14.59 -2.23 1.26
C TYR A 187 -15.17 -2.76 2.57
N GLY A 188 -14.44 -3.70 3.22
CA GLY A 188 -14.85 -4.28 4.49
C GLY A 188 -16.04 -5.24 4.38
N CYS A 189 -16.59 -5.66 5.52
CA CYS A 189 -17.73 -6.58 5.57
C CYS A 189 -18.41 -6.55 6.95
N ASN A 190 -19.74 -6.64 6.98
CA ASN A 190 -20.54 -6.67 8.21
C ASN A 190 -21.04 -8.06 8.62
N ASN A 191 -20.71 -9.13 7.86
CA ASN A 191 -21.26 -10.47 8.11
C ASN A 191 -20.63 -11.18 9.32
N PHE A 192 -19.40 -10.85 9.73
CA PHE A 192 -18.72 -11.44 10.88
C PHE A 192 -18.81 -12.97 10.95
N CYS A 193 -18.68 -13.65 9.81
CA CYS A 193 -18.62 -15.12 9.78
C CYS A 193 -17.50 -15.62 10.70
N THR A 194 -17.73 -16.73 11.39
CA THR A 194 -16.87 -17.26 12.48
C THR A 194 -15.40 -17.44 12.10
N TYR A 195 -15.09 -17.72 10.86
CA TYR A 195 -13.74 -17.96 10.35
C TYR A 195 -13.16 -16.79 9.53
N CYS A 196 -13.90 -15.68 9.41
CA CYS A 196 -13.52 -14.61 8.47
C CYS A 196 -12.77 -13.48 9.15
N VAL A 197 -11.57 -13.19 8.66
CA VAL A 197 -10.71 -12.11 9.17
C VAL A 197 -11.08 -10.73 8.59
N VAL A 198 -11.85 -10.66 7.49
CA VAL A 198 -12.10 -9.41 6.73
C VAL A 198 -12.65 -8.27 7.60
N PRO A 199 -13.67 -8.45 8.46
CA PRO A 199 -14.16 -7.37 9.31
C PRO A 199 -13.10 -6.77 10.24
N TYR A 200 -12.12 -7.57 10.63
CA TYR A 200 -11.06 -7.19 11.59
C TYR A 200 -9.88 -6.47 10.94
N VAL A 201 -9.62 -6.73 9.63
CA VAL A 201 -8.47 -6.17 8.92
C VAL A 201 -8.85 -5.13 7.86
N ARG A 202 -10.11 -5.15 7.39
CA ARG A 202 -10.64 -4.16 6.43
C ARG A 202 -11.81 -3.35 6.98
N GLY A 203 -12.19 -3.60 8.25
CA GLY A 203 -13.25 -2.87 8.94
C GLY A 203 -14.66 -3.20 8.47
N ARG A 204 -15.60 -2.33 8.86
CA ARG A 204 -17.01 -2.42 8.49
C ARG A 204 -17.20 -2.19 7.00
N GLU A 205 -18.33 -2.66 6.48
CA GLU A 205 -18.72 -2.45 5.09
C GLU A 205 -18.85 -0.96 4.75
N ARG A 206 -18.23 -0.55 3.64
CA ARG A 206 -18.29 0.80 3.07
C ARG A 206 -18.43 0.66 1.57
N SER A 207 -19.67 0.79 1.07
CA SER A 207 -19.95 0.74 -0.35
C SER A 207 -19.62 2.08 -1.01
N ARG A 208 -19.08 2.04 -2.22
CA ARG A 208 -18.90 3.21 -3.08
C ARG A 208 -20.24 3.63 -3.67
N ARG A 209 -20.37 4.87 -4.09
CA ARG A 209 -21.56 5.34 -4.80
C ARG A 209 -21.54 4.80 -6.24
N PRO A 210 -22.71 4.47 -6.83
CA PRO A 210 -22.76 4.03 -8.21
C PRO A 210 -22.13 5.02 -9.19
N GLU A 211 -22.34 6.31 -8.99
CA GLU A 211 -21.77 7.39 -9.80
C GLU A 211 -20.25 7.44 -9.75
N ASP A 212 -19.62 7.17 -8.57
CA ASP A 212 -18.17 7.14 -8.41
C ASP A 212 -17.55 5.86 -9.00
N ILE A 213 -18.36 4.81 -9.18
CA ILE A 213 -17.93 3.54 -9.76
C ILE A 213 -17.92 3.62 -11.29
N VAL A 214 -18.88 4.35 -11.87
CA VAL A 214 -19.09 4.43 -13.33
C VAL A 214 -18.26 5.55 -13.96
N ALA A 215 -17.86 6.56 -13.17
CA ALA A 215 -16.99 7.65 -13.62
C ALA A 215 -15.56 7.16 -13.92
#